data_0349d280d93ae89cef5de83242214b94
#
_entry.id   0349d280d93ae89cef5de83242214b94
#
_cell.length_a   1.000
_cell.length_b   1.000
_cell.length_c   1.000
_cell.angle_alpha   90.00
_cell.angle_beta   90.00
_cell.angle_gamma   90.00
#
_symmetry.space_group_name_H-M   'P 1'
#
loop_
_entity.id
_entity.type
_entity.pdbx_description
1 polymer ?
#
loop_
_entity_poly.entity_id
_entity_poly.type
_entity_poly.pdbx_seq_one_letter_code
_entity_poly.pdbx_strand_id
1 'polypeptide(L)'
;METTNSMIEKLFLRMDDWRHLPSYQLERRADLFFSLYIPEVISEVFDCEVKEKLIPEFPVKLSIIYNNRRENDENFVAENYNLRSNQSVKIDYVAITENNEKAFLIELKTDKNSIKPSQVENLIYSGDKFSDLIRGIQEIYYNSASNSIYRNKYHCLLNKIDGMGLFEETGVFKEAYRDKKN
;
A
#
# COMPACT_ATOMS: atom_id res chain seq x y z
N MET A 1 21.44 20.32 -6.65
CA MET A 1 21.99 18.94 -6.58
C MET A 1 22.10 18.55 -5.10
N GLU A 2 21.36 17.55 -4.68
CA GLU A 2 21.37 17.09 -3.31
C GLU A 2 22.73 16.44 -2.98
N THR A 3 23.25 16.63 -1.76
CA THR A 3 24.54 16.02 -1.39
C THR A 3 24.37 14.53 -1.10
N THR A 4 25.39 13.70 -1.34
CA THR A 4 25.37 12.26 -1.03
C THR A 4 24.99 11.99 0.43
N ASN A 5 25.40 12.86 1.37
CA ASN A 5 25.04 12.72 2.78
C ASN A 5 23.55 12.91 3.02
N SER A 6 22.91 13.90 2.36
CA SER A 6 21.46 14.11 2.43
C SER A 6 20.68 12.91 1.90
N MET A 7 21.15 12.29 0.83
CA MET A 7 20.52 11.08 0.25
C MET A 7 20.64 9.86 1.19
N ILE A 8 21.80 9.66 1.79
CA ILE A 8 22.03 8.58 2.78
C ILE A 8 21.15 8.78 4.01
N GLU A 9 21.06 9.99 4.53
CA GLU A 9 20.21 10.32 5.67
C GLU A 9 18.74 10.00 5.38
N LYS A 10 18.21 10.41 4.23
CA LYS A 10 16.85 10.06 3.80
C LYS A 10 16.63 8.55 3.71
N LEU A 11 17.62 7.80 3.23
CA LEU A 11 17.54 6.35 3.17
C LEU A 11 17.39 5.74 4.56
N PHE A 12 18.20 6.14 5.54
CA PHE A 12 18.11 5.64 6.91
C PHE A 12 16.79 6.00 7.58
N LEU A 13 16.31 7.23 7.39
CA LEU A 13 15.01 7.66 7.91
C LEU A 13 13.87 6.81 7.33
N ARG A 14 13.90 6.46 6.03
CA ARG A 14 12.92 5.55 5.43
C ARG A 14 13.03 4.14 5.99
N MET A 15 14.22 3.61 6.18
CA MET A 15 14.41 2.28 6.78
C MET A 15 13.80 2.23 8.19
N ASP A 16 14.00 3.25 9.01
CA ASP A 16 13.44 3.34 10.35
C ASP A 16 11.92 3.46 10.34
N ASP A 17 11.36 4.28 9.46
CA ASP A 17 9.92 4.47 9.27
C ASP A 17 9.22 3.17 8.81
N TRP A 18 9.85 2.42 7.92
CA TRP A 18 9.22 1.25 7.28
C TRP A 18 9.39 -0.06 8.04
N ARG A 19 10.38 -0.18 8.92
CA ARG A 19 10.69 -1.44 9.64
C ARG A 19 9.51 -2.02 10.43
N HIS A 20 8.54 -1.20 10.80
CA HIS A 20 7.35 -1.59 11.56
C HIS A 20 6.13 -1.89 10.69
N LEU A 21 6.24 -1.72 9.36
CA LEU A 21 5.12 -1.97 8.44
C LEU A 21 4.86 -3.48 8.27
N PRO A 22 3.60 -3.86 7.98
CA PRO A 22 3.26 -5.26 7.77
C PRO A 22 4.06 -5.86 6.61
N SER A 23 4.61 -7.07 6.82
CA SER A 23 5.34 -7.84 5.81
C SER A 23 6.58 -7.17 5.22
N TYR A 24 7.04 -6.05 5.78
CA TYR A 24 8.27 -5.42 5.34
C TYR A 24 9.48 -6.32 5.66
N GLN A 25 10.24 -6.64 4.63
CA GLN A 25 11.47 -7.45 4.74
C GLN A 25 12.67 -6.54 4.49
N LEU A 26 13.51 -6.37 5.50
CA LEU A 26 14.74 -5.56 5.41
C LEU A 26 15.75 -6.07 4.36
N GLU A 27 15.60 -7.32 3.94
CA GLU A 27 16.47 -7.98 2.96
C GLU A 27 16.30 -7.42 1.53
N ARG A 28 15.16 -6.79 1.25
CA ARG A 28 14.90 -6.12 -0.05
C ARG A 28 15.55 -4.74 -0.12
N ARG A 29 16.87 -4.70 0.07
CA ARG A 29 17.60 -3.42 0.11
C ARG A 29 17.60 -2.66 -1.22
N ALA A 30 17.50 -3.36 -2.34
CA ALA A 30 17.45 -2.73 -3.66
C ALA A 30 16.21 -1.84 -3.82
N ASP A 31 15.08 -2.26 -3.26
CA ASP A 31 13.83 -1.53 -3.31
C ASP A 31 13.93 -0.13 -2.68
N LEU A 32 14.75 -0.01 -1.61
CA LEU A 32 14.99 1.28 -0.96
C LEU A 32 15.67 2.30 -1.87
N PHE A 33 16.63 1.86 -2.69
CA PHE A 33 17.28 2.75 -3.65
C PHE A 33 16.29 3.21 -4.72
N PHE A 34 15.49 2.31 -5.27
CA PHE A 34 14.45 2.67 -6.24
C PHE A 34 13.42 3.64 -5.65
N SER A 35 13.06 3.46 -4.37
CA SER A 35 12.09 4.34 -3.71
C SER A 35 12.47 5.82 -3.68
N LEU A 36 13.76 6.15 -3.81
CA LEU A 36 14.23 7.53 -3.88
C LEU A 36 13.85 8.22 -5.19
N TYR A 37 13.71 7.44 -6.26
CA TYR A 37 13.48 7.94 -7.61
C TYR A 37 12.04 7.74 -8.08
N ILE A 38 11.28 6.84 -7.46
CA ILE A 38 9.89 6.55 -7.86
C ILE A 38 9.02 7.82 -7.95
N PRO A 39 9.01 8.74 -6.95
CA PRO A 39 8.19 9.95 -7.05
C PRO A 39 8.55 10.81 -8.25
N GLU A 40 9.84 11.01 -8.51
CA GLU A 40 10.33 11.79 -9.64
C GLU A 40 9.96 11.15 -10.99
N VAL A 41 10.18 9.84 -11.12
CA VAL A 41 9.81 9.08 -12.35
C VAL A 41 8.31 9.16 -12.62
N ILE A 42 7.45 8.99 -11.60
CA ILE A 42 6.01 9.08 -11.77
C ILE A 42 5.60 10.51 -12.13
N SER A 43 6.19 11.51 -11.47
CA SER A 43 5.91 12.92 -11.75
C SER A 43 6.23 13.26 -13.20
N GLU A 44 7.35 12.80 -13.72
CA GLU A 44 7.77 13.03 -15.11
C GLU A 44 6.88 12.29 -16.12
N VAL A 45 6.59 10.99 -15.87
CA VAL A 45 5.81 10.15 -16.80
C VAL A 45 4.34 10.58 -16.88
N PHE A 46 3.74 11.01 -15.76
CA PHE A 46 2.31 11.31 -15.66
C PHE A 46 2.00 12.80 -15.57
N ASP A 47 3.00 13.67 -15.68
CA ASP A 47 2.89 15.13 -15.60
C ASP A 47 2.07 15.57 -14.35
N CYS A 48 2.50 15.10 -13.17
CA CYS A 48 1.84 15.40 -11.90
C CYS A 48 2.84 15.46 -10.75
N GLU A 49 2.54 16.26 -9.72
CA GLU A 49 3.37 16.31 -8.51
C GLU A 49 3.03 15.14 -7.58
N VAL A 50 4.03 14.37 -7.18
CA VAL A 50 3.90 13.19 -6.33
C VAL A 50 4.60 13.40 -5.00
N LYS A 51 3.93 13.04 -3.90
CA LYS A 51 4.50 13.10 -2.55
C LYS A 51 5.78 12.29 -2.45
N GLU A 52 6.78 12.86 -1.79
CA GLU A 52 8.05 12.17 -1.53
C GLU A 52 7.85 10.87 -0.72
N LYS A 53 6.85 10.85 0.14
CA LYS A 53 6.56 9.69 1.00
C LYS A 53 5.78 8.63 0.24
N LEU A 54 6.39 7.46 0.07
CA LEU A 54 5.75 6.25 -0.46
C LEU A 54 5.22 5.35 0.66
N ILE A 55 4.28 4.48 0.33
CA ILE A 55 3.83 3.40 1.21
C ILE A 55 4.34 2.07 0.61
N PRO A 56 5.37 1.44 1.18
CA PRO A 56 5.89 0.17 0.69
C PRO A 56 5.05 -1.02 1.16
N GLU A 57 5.14 -2.15 0.45
CA GLU A 57 4.48 -3.42 0.80
C GLU A 57 3.00 -3.24 1.14
N PHE A 58 2.30 -2.42 0.34
CA PHE A 58 0.92 -2.04 0.62
C PHE A 58 -0.01 -3.24 0.53
N PRO A 59 -0.72 -3.60 1.62
CA PRO A 59 -1.58 -4.76 1.64
C PRO A 59 -2.94 -4.45 1.02
N VAL A 60 -3.30 -5.16 -0.04
CA VAL A 60 -4.66 -5.17 -0.61
C VAL A 60 -5.38 -6.41 -0.14
N LYS A 61 -6.51 -6.25 0.54
CA LYS A 61 -7.31 -7.37 1.04
C LYS A 61 -7.86 -8.18 -0.13
N LEU A 62 -7.67 -9.49 -0.11
CA LEU A 62 -8.08 -10.36 -1.22
C LEU A 62 -9.58 -10.27 -1.53
N SER A 63 -10.44 -10.03 -0.53
CA SER A 63 -11.87 -9.85 -0.76
C SER A 63 -12.20 -8.69 -1.70
N ILE A 64 -11.41 -7.61 -1.69
CA ILE A 64 -11.58 -6.48 -2.60
C ILE A 64 -11.28 -6.94 -4.03
N ILE A 65 -10.14 -7.57 -4.25
CA ILE A 65 -9.71 -8.07 -5.56
C ILE A 65 -10.75 -9.03 -6.14
N TYR A 66 -11.21 -9.99 -5.34
CA TYR A 66 -12.17 -10.99 -5.81
C TYR A 66 -13.55 -10.39 -6.09
N ASN A 67 -14.02 -9.44 -5.28
CA ASN A 67 -15.29 -8.77 -5.54
C ASN A 67 -15.22 -7.98 -6.84
N ASN A 68 -14.17 -7.17 -7.03
CA ASN A 68 -13.99 -6.40 -8.26
C ASN A 68 -13.82 -7.30 -9.48
N ARG A 69 -13.08 -8.42 -9.35
CA ARG A 69 -12.95 -9.38 -10.43
C ARG A 69 -14.28 -10.02 -10.79
N ARG A 70 -15.09 -10.44 -9.81
CA ARG A 70 -16.41 -11.02 -10.05
C ARG A 70 -17.38 -10.05 -10.74
N GLU A 71 -17.25 -8.75 -10.47
CA GLU A 71 -18.09 -7.72 -11.10
C GLU A 71 -17.66 -7.44 -12.56
N ASN A 72 -16.39 -7.67 -12.89
CA ASN A 72 -15.81 -7.32 -14.20
C ASN A 72 -15.45 -8.53 -15.08
N ASP A 73 -15.53 -9.75 -14.56
CA ASP A 73 -15.23 -11.01 -15.29
C ASP A 73 -16.33 -12.04 -15.03
N GLU A 74 -17.27 -12.15 -15.97
CA GLU A 74 -18.42 -13.06 -15.88
C GLU A 74 -18.01 -14.55 -15.76
N ASN A 75 -16.81 -14.91 -16.20
CA ASN A 75 -16.29 -16.26 -16.14
C ASN A 75 -15.52 -16.56 -14.85
N PHE A 76 -15.32 -15.57 -14.00
CA PHE A 76 -14.58 -15.74 -12.76
C PHE A 76 -15.42 -16.48 -11.71
N VAL A 77 -14.99 -17.69 -11.38
CA VAL A 77 -15.56 -18.50 -10.30
C VAL A 77 -14.60 -18.52 -9.12
N ALA A 78 -15.00 -17.90 -8.03
CA ALA A 78 -14.24 -17.91 -6.78
C ALA A 78 -14.51 -19.23 -6.02
N GLU A 79 -13.90 -20.33 -6.45
CA GLU A 79 -13.99 -21.60 -5.71
C GLU A 79 -13.30 -21.46 -4.35
N ASN A 80 -14.04 -21.76 -3.27
CA ASN A 80 -13.53 -21.88 -1.89
C ASN A 80 -12.98 -20.59 -1.26
N TYR A 81 -13.40 -19.41 -1.69
CA TYR A 81 -12.91 -18.17 -1.13
C TYR A 81 -13.70 -17.73 0.12
N ASN A 82 -12.99 -17.56 1.26
CA ASN A 82 -13.58 -17.01 2.48
C ASN A 82 -13.47 -15.48 2.48
N LEU A 83 -14.54 -14.77 2.09
CA LEU A 83 -14.61 -13.30 2.08
C LEU A 83 -14.29 -12.63 3.43
N ARG A 84 -14.38 -13.38 4.53
CA ARG A 84 -14.05 -12.87 5.88
C ARG A 84 -12.59 -13.06 6.25
N SER A 85 -11.78 -13.66 5.40
CA SER A 85 -10.38 -13.90 5.68
C SER A 85 -9.60 -12.56 5.75
N ASN A 86 -8.59 -12.50 6.62
CA ASN A 86 -7.66 -11.37 6.69
C ASN A 86 -6.52 -11.47 5.67
N GLN A 87 -6.65 -12.34 4.67
CA GLN A 87 -5.65 -12.52 3.64
C GLN A 87 -5.52 -11.28 2.75
N SER A 88 -4.30 -10.94 2.42
CA SER A 88 -3.96 -9.82 1.53
C SER A 88 -2.83 -10.20 0.59
N VAL A 89 -2.83 -9.61 -0.59
CA VAL A 89 -1.64 -9.52 -1.45
C VAL A 89 -0.88 -8.26 -1.10
N LYS A 90 0.39 -8.19 -1.50
CA LYS A 90 1.24 -7.02 -1.33
C LYS A 90 1.49 -6.39 -2.68
N ILE A 91 1.41 -5.09 -2.72
CA ILE A 91 1.85 -4.25 -3.83
C ILE A 91 3.14 -3.57 -3.38
N ASP A 92 4.17 -3.58 -4.21
CA ASP A 92 5.50 -3.12 -3.81
C ASP A 92 5.48 -1.69 -3.27
N TYR A 93 4.79 -0.75 -3.95
CA TYR A 93 4.64 0.62 -3.48
C TYR A 93 3.28 1.22 -3.83
N VAL A 94 2.87 2.18 -3.00
CA VAL A 94 1.82 3.16 -3.34
C VAL A 94 2.43 4.55 -3.28
N ALA A 95 2.27 5.31 -4.36
CA ALA A 95 2.59 6.73 -4.46
C ALA A 95 1.29 7.55 -4.57
N ILE A 96 1.28 8.74 -3.98
CA ILE A 96 0.10 9.62 -3.93
C ILE A 96 0.50 10.99 -4.47
N THR A 97 -0.35 11.62 -5.27
CA THR A 97 -0.15 12.99 -5.72
C THR A 97 -0.21 14.00 -4.56
N GLU A 98 0.45 15.15 -4.68
CA GLU A 98 0.44 16.19 -3.63
C GLU A 98 -0.97 16.68 -3.32
N ASN A 99 -1.84 16.78 -4.33
CA ASN A 99 -3.24 17.15 -4.19
C ASN A 99 -4.17 16.01 -3.72
N ASN A 100 -3.63 14.82 -3.46
CA ASN A 100 -4.34 13.60 -3.06
C ASN A 100 -5.41 13.08 -4.06
N GLU A 101 -5.42 13.55 -5.29
CA GLU A 101 -6.43 13.15 -6.28
C GLU A 101 -6.14 11.79 -6.92
N LYS A 102 -4.86 11.38 -6.96
CA LYS A 102 -4.45 10.12 -7.60
C LYS A 102 -3.55 9.29 -6.68
N ALA A 103 -3.77 7.98 -6.70
CA ALA A 103 -2.90 6.98 -6.11
C ALA A 103 -2.37 6.04 -7.20
N PHE A 104 -1.06 5.81 -7.20
CA PHE A 104 -0.39 4.89 -8.11
C PHE A 104 -0.02 3.62 -7.36
N LEU A 105 -0.53 2.49 -7.82
CA LEU A 105 -0.15 1.16 -7.34
C LEU A 105 1.00 0.67 -8.21
N ILE A 106 2.13 0.37 -7.59
CA ILE A 106 3.41 0.15 -8.29
C ILE A 106 3.94 -1.23 -7.94
N GLU A 107 4.22 -2.02 -8.97
CA GLU A 107 4.91 -3.30 -8.88
C GLU A 107 6.25 -3.17 -9.60
N LEU A 108 7.35 -3.33 -8.85
CA LEU A 108 8.70 -3.24 -9.42
C LEU A 108 9.13 -4.57 -10.01
N LYS A 109 9.77 -4.51 -11.18
CA LYS A 109 10.35 -5.67 -11.84
C LYS A 109 11.73 -5.34 -12.38
N THR A 110 12.69 -6.22 -12.11
CA THR A 110 14.07 -6.08 -12.59
C THR A 110 14.22 -6.47 -14.05
N ASP A 111 13.32 -7.31 -14.56
CA ASP A 111 13.26 -7.72 -15.96
C ASP A 111 11.84 -8.07 -16.41
N LYS A 112 11.60 -8.10 -17.71
CA LYS A 112 10.28 -8.38 -18.31
C LYS A 112 9.78 -9.81 -18.04
N ASN A 113 10.68 -10.78 -17.85
CA ASN A 113 10.31 -12.18 -17.63
C ASN A 113 9.85 -12.42 -16.20
N SER A 114 10.13 -11.51 -15.27
CA SER A 114 9.67 -11.59 -13.88
C SER A 114 8.23 -11.09 -13.68
N ILE A 115 7.60 -10.56 -14.73
CA ILE A 115 6.19 -10.13 -14.68
C ILE A 115 5.29 -11.37 -14.62
N LYS A 116 4.54 -11.50 -13.53
CA LYS A 116 3.57 -12.59 -13.37
C LYS A 116 2.16 -12.09 -13.69
N PRO A 117 1.39 -12.80 -14.55
CA PRO A 117 0.01 -12.40 -14.85
C PRO A 117 -0.84 -12.17 -13.62
N SER A 118 -0.71 -13.00 -12.58
CA SER A 118 -1.45 -12.85 -11.33
C SER A 118 -1.15 -11.54 -10.58
N GLN A 119 0.06 -10.99 -10.70
CA GLN A 119 0.40 -9.69 -10.09
C GLN A 119 -0.26 -8.54 -10.86
N VAL A 120 -0.26 -8.64 -12.20
CA VAL A 120 -0.96 -7.67 -13.06
C VAL A 120 -2.46 -7.69 -12.77
N GLU A 121 -3.07 -8.87 -12.68
CA GLU A 121 -4.48 -9.04 -12.30
C GLU A 121 -4.77 -8.43 -10.92
N ASN A 122 -3.92 -8.65 -9.93
CA ASN A 122 -4.07 -8.05 -8.61
C ASN A 122 -4.09 -6.53 -8.66
N LEU A 123 -3.23 -5.90 -9.49
CA LEU A 123 -3.24 -4.45 -9.69
C LEU A 123 -4.54 -3.97 -10.35
N ILE A 124 -4.96 -4.63 -11.45
CA ILE A 124 -6.17 -4.28 -12.19
C ILE A 124 -7.41 -4.39 -11.29
N TYR A 125 -7.55 -5.48 -10.56
CA TYR A 125 -8.72 -5.74 -9.72
C TYR A 125 -8.60 -5.16 -8.29
N SER A 126 -7.55 -4.40 -7.98
CA SER A 126 -7.51 -3.62 -6.74
C SER A 126 -8.59 -2.54 -6.69
N GLY A 127 -9.12 -2.13 -7.85
CA GLY A 127 -10.24 -1.18 -7.99
C GLY A 127 -9.79 0.26 -8.10
N ASP A 128 -10.76 1.14 -8.39
CA ASP A 128 -10.51 2.53 -8.74
C ASP A 128 -10.56 3.49 -7.54
N LYS A 129 -11.00 3.00 -6.37
CA LYS A 129 -11.16 3.82 -5.17
C LYS A 129 -10.16 3.47 -4.10
N PHE A 130 -9.19 4.34 -3.88
CA PHE A 130 -8.19 4.16 -2.83
C PHE A 130 -8.81 4.04 -1.43
N SER A 131 -9.96 4.68 -1.18
CA SER A 131 -10.73 4.55 0.07
C SER A 131 -11.13 3.10 0.39
N ASP A 132 -11.45 2.30 -0.61
CA ASP A 132 -11.84 0.90 -0.41
C ASP A 132 -10.63 0.05 0.02
N LEU A 133 -9.45 0.37 -0.52
CA LEU A 133 -8.20 -0.27 -0.08
C LEU A 133 -7.89 0.05 1.38
N ILE A 134 -8.07 1.30 1.80
CA ILE A 134 -7.89 1.72 3.20
C ILE A 134 -8.90 1.02 4.12
N ARG A 135 -10.18 0.89 3.71
CA ARG A 135 -11.20 0.12 4.46
C ARG A 135 -10.76 -1.34 4.63
N GLY A 136 -10.22 -1.96 3.58
CA GLY A 136 -9.68 -3.32 3.66
C GLY A 136 -8.58 -3.45 4.72
N ILE A 137 -7.68 -2.47 4.82
CA ILE A 137 -6.64 -2.42 5.85
C ILE A 137 -7.26 -2.28 7.24
N GLN A 138 -8.26 -1.41 7.42
CA GLN A 138 -8.98 -1.25 8.67
C GLN A 138 -9.69 -2.54 9.10
N GLU A 139 -10.34 -3.23 8.16
CA GLU A 139 -10.99 -4.52 8.45
C GLU A 139 -9.99 -5.58 8.93
N ILE A 140 -8.81 -5.67 8.28
CA ILE A 140 -7.75 -6.58 8.73
C ILE A 140 -7.30 -6.20 10.15
N TYR A 141 -7.11 -4.91 10.42
CA TYR A 141 -6.74 -4.40 11.73
C TYR A 141 -7.76 -4.81 12.81
N TYR A 142 -9.05 -4.56 12.57
CA TYR A 142 -10.11 -4.86 13.56
C TYR A 142 -10.31 -6.36 13.77
N ASN A 143 -10.18 -7.16 12.73
CA ASN A 143 -10.34 -8.61 12.78
C ASN A 143 -9.10 -9.35 13.32
N SER A 144 -7.99 -8.65 13.51
CA SER A 144 -6.78 -9.22 14.09
C SER A 144 -6.86 -9.24 15.62
N ALA A 145 -6.32 -10.29 16.24
CA ALA A 145 -6.30 -10.42 17.72
C ALA A 145 -5.60 -9.19 18.35
N SER A 146 -6.17 -8.68 19.45
CA SER A 146 -5.77 -7.41 20.09
C SER A 146 -4.30 -7.37 20.52
N ASN A 147 -3.71 -8.51 20.85
CA ASN A 147 -2.31 -8.65 21.29
C ASN A 147 -1.37 -9.15 20.17
N SER A 148 -1.82 -9.24 18.92
CA SER A 148 -0.99 -9.76 17.84
C SER A 148 -0.02 -8.70 17.31
N ILE A 149 1.20 -9.16 16.95
CA ILE A 149 2.18 -8.33 16.26
C ILE A 149 1.61 -7.78 14.94
N TYR A 150 0.80 -8.57 14.26
CA TYR A 150 0.15 -8.16 13.00
C TYR A 150 -0.74 -6.95 13.20
N ARG A 151 -1.58 -6.94 14.23
CA ARG A 151 -2.43 -5.79 14.54
C ARG A 151 -1.62 -4.53 14.77
N ASN A 152 -0.50 -4.61 15.50
CA ASN A 152 0.38 -3.48 15.72
C ASN A 152 0.99 -2.95 14.41
N LYS A 153 1.39 -3.83 13.48
CA LYS A 153 1.90 -3.43 12.16
C LYS A 153 0.83 -2.72 11.33
N TYR A 154 -0.40 -3.22 11.32
CA TYR A 154 -1.52 -2.55 10.64
C TYR A 154 -1.87 -1.21 11.30
N HIS A 155 -1.76 -1.11 12.63
CA HIS A 155 -1.90 0.16 13.32
C HIS A 155 -0.84 1.19 12.87
N CYS A 156 0.42 0.78 12.78
CA CYS A 156 1.49 1.63 12.25
C CYS A 156 1.22 2.08 10.81
N LEU A 157 0.73 1.18 9.96
CA LEU A 157 0.37 1.50 8.58
C LEU A 157 -0.78 2.53 8.52
N LEU A 158 -1.85 2.34 9.31
CA LEU A 158 -2.96 3.29 9.39
C LEU A 158 -2.52 4.66 9.91
N ASN A 159 -1.63 4.71 10.91
CA ASN A 159 -1.04 5.97 11.37
C ASN A 159 -0.21 6.66 10.29
N LYS A 160 0.52 5.90 9.46
CA LYS A 160 1.27 6.45 8.33
C LYS A 160 0.33 7.07 7.30
N ILE A 161 -0.74 6.39 6.94
CA ILE A 161 -1.78 6.87 6.01
C ILE A 161 -2.44 8.14 6.58
N ASP A 162 -2.77 8.15 7.89
CA ASP A 162 -3.30 9.32 8.59
C ASP A 162 -2.33 10.52 8.54
N GLY A 163 -1.05 10.26 8.78
CA GLY A 163 -0.01 11.29 8.73
C GLY A 163 0.24 11.86 7.32
N MET A 164 -0.25 11.22 6.27
CA MET A 164 -0.25 11.70 4.89
C MET A 164 -1.52 12.51 4.53
N GLY A 165 -2.46 12.69 5.47
CA GLY A 165 -3.71 13.41 5.26
C GLY A 165 -4.77 12.65 4.45
N LEU A 166 -4.60 11.33 4.23
CA LEU A 166 -5.43 10.58 3.29
C LEU A 166 -6.79 10.16 3.86
N PHE A 167 -6.98 10.15 5.17
CA PHE A 167 -8.25 9.75 5.77
C PHE A 167 -9.37 10.76 5.52
N GLU A 168 -9.08 12.03 5.60
CA GLU A 168 -10.08 13.09 5.41
C GLU A 168 -10.58 13.11 3.96
N GLU A 169 -9.67 12.93 3.00
CA GLU A 169 -9.97 12.99 1.58
C GLU A 169 -10.58 11.70 1.03
N THR A 170 -10.22 10.56 1.60
CA THR A 170 -10.80 9.27 1.20
C THR A 170 -12.15 8.98 1.84
N GLY A 171 -12.65 9.85 2.73
CA GLY A 171 -13.88 9.65 3.48
C GLY A 171 -13.85 8.44 4.42
N VAL A 172 -12.65 7.94 4.75
CA VAL A 172 -12.47 6.82 5.67
C VAL A 172 -12.49 7.35 7.10
N PHE A 173 -13.31 6.75 7.95
CA PHE A 173 -13.55 7.22 9.32
C PHE A 173 -12.30 7.12 10.19
N LYS A 174 -11.62 8.25 10.35
CA LYS A 174 -10.46 8.45 11.21
C LYS A 174 -10.75 8.08 12.67
N GLU A 175 -11.97 8.33 13.13
CA GLU A 175 -12.44 8.05 14.49
C GLU A 175 -12.52 6.55 14.79
N ALA A 176 -12.91 5.74 13.82
CA ALA A 176 -13.16 4.32 14.01
C ALA A 176 -11.95 3.50 14.45
N TYR A 177 -10.71 3.95 14.19
CA TYR A 177 -9.51 3.25 14.66
C TYR A 177 -8.81 3.94 15.83
N ARG A 178 -9.13 5.23 16.12
CA ARG A 178 -8.62 5.95 17.29
C ARG A 178 -9.29 5.51 18.58
N ASP A 179 -10.60 5.20 18.53
CA ASP A 179 -11.43 4.92 19.72
C ASP A 179 -11.14 3.57 20.41
N LYS A 180 -10.24 2.75 19.88
CA LYS A 180 -9.87 1.47 20.49
C LYS A 180 -8.50 1.47 21.18
N LYS A 181 -8.01 2.65 21.58
CA LYS A 181 -6.81 2.79 22.41
C LYS A 181 -7.06 2.62 23.93
N ASN A 182 -8.31 2.35 24.34
CA ASN A 182 -8.67 2.10 25.74
C ASN A 182 -8.94 0.61 25.99
#